data_932256ead926172cadd37b9d4122175c
#
_entry.id   932256ead926172cadd37b9d4122175c
#
_cell.length_a   1.000
_cell.length_b   1.000
_cell.length_c   1.000
_cell.angle_alpha   90.00
_cell.angle_beta   90.00
_cell.angle_gamma   90.00
#
_symmetry.space_group_name_H-M   'P 1'
#
loop_
_entity.id
_entity.type
_entity.pdbx_description
1 polymer ?
#
loop_
_entity_poly.entity_id
_entity_poly.type
_entity_poly.pdbx_seq_one_letter_code
_entity_poly.pdbx_strand_id
1 'polypeptide(L)'
;RVSADETSQKRASSTIFQSFTEIIDDKFRYPNSALVGLRFDSRQFSSIPARKYLIRGIKVKIPSNATVDTTTHLGRLTYSGIWDGTFQAATWTNDPAWCLYDLLISERYGAGVPESSLDKYDFFAISQYCNALVSDGAGNQEPRFSLNMLINSRDEVYNVIQQMTAIFRGIAYYGAGTLQLLQDKPSDPQYLLSPSNVVDGIFQYQGTSQKARHTVAVVAWQSYDTRGDVEYEYVEDHDAVAKYGIIKKDIKAIGCYSQGQAHRIGKWTLLSEQNLTETIQFSVAIESGIILRPGMVIDVADPVKAGARRSGRVKSATTTQITTDSSNGLTTSLAAANNPKLSVMLSTGLVEQKDVPVGGITLLADGTAEIDVASAFSEAPAAG
;
A
#
# COMPACT_ATOMS: atom_id res chain seq x y z
N ARG A 1 -8.73 -49.11 -39.29
CA ARG A 1 -8.70 -50.20 -40.28
C ARG A 1 -8.17 -49.62 -41.58
N VAL A 2 -6.99 -49.99 -41.98
CA VAL A 2 -6.38 -49.58 -43.27
C VAL A 2 -6.87 -50.56 -44.32
N SER A 3 -7.53 -50.03 -45.34
CA SER A 3 -7.85 -50.84 -46.54
C SER A 3 -6.63 -50.79 -47.45
N ALA A 4 -6.07 -51.97 -47.76
CA ALA A 4 -4.93 -52.10 -48.64
C ALA A 4 -5.28 -51.99 -50.14
N ASP A 5 -6.54 -51.93 -50.51
CA ASP A 5 -7.02 -52.04 -51.91
C ASP A 5 -7.72 -50.79 -52.41
N GLU A 6 -7.17 -49.62 -52.21
CA GLU A 6 -7.71 -48.42 -52.84
C GLU A 6 -7.06 -48.14 -54.18
N THR A 7 -7.76 -48.56 -55.27
CA THR A 7 -7.37 -48.30 -56.64
C THR A 7 -7.96 -47.01 -57.21
N SER A 8 -8.71 -46.21 -56.42
CA SER A 8 -9.35 -44.99 -56.87
C SER A 8 -8.37 -43.82 -56.85
N GLN A 9 -8.13 -43.17 -57.95
CA GLN A 9 -7.31 -41.97 -58.09
C GLN A 9 -7.87 -40.73 -57.30
N LYS A 10 -9.06 -40.85 -56.74
CA LYS A 10 -9.70 -39.77 -55.98
C LYS A 10 -9.54 -39.88 -54.45
N ARG A 11 -8.88 -40.92 -53.97
CA ARG A 11 -8.67 -41.14 -52.54
C ARG A 11 -7.15 -41.28 -52.25
N ALA A 12 -6.73 -40.73 -51.13
CA ALA A 12 -5.35 -40.85 -50.70
C ALA A 12 -5.04 -42.33 -50.40
N SER A 13 -4.00 -42.89 -51.09
CA SER A 13 -3.54 -44.25 -50.86
C SER A 13 -2.58 -44.41 -49.67
N SER A 14 -2.28 -43.32 -49.00
CA SER A 14 -1.39 -43.32 -47.82
C SER A 14 -2.14 -42.98 -46.54
N THR A 15 -1.88 -43.75 -45.50
CA THR A 15 -2.34 -43.46 -44.14
C THR A 15 -1.19 -42.81 -43.37
N ILE A 16 -1.48 -41.64 -42.82
CA ILE A 16 -0.48 -40.91 -42.04
C ILE A 16 -0.76 -41.20 -40.58
N PHE A 17 0.25 -41.61 -39.83
CA PHE A 17 0.21 -41.74 -38.39
C PHE A 17 0.27 -40.34 -37.77
N GLN A 18 -0.82 -39.88 -37.10
CA GLN A 18 -0.89 -38.54 -36.54
C GLN A 18 -0.50 -38.44 -35.06
N SER A 19 -0.88 -39.43 -34.28
CA SER A 19 -0.59 -39.41 -32.85
C SER A 19 -0.62 -40.84 -32.26
N PHE A 20 0.16 -41.01 -31.26
CA PHE A 20 0.16 -42.20 -30.39
C PHE A 20 -0.14 -41.74 -28.97
N THR A 21 -1.09 -42.38 -28.33
CA THR A 21 -1.42 -42.10 -26.93
C THR A 21 -1.25 -43.39 -26.15
N GLU A 22 -0.32 -43.36 -25.21
CA GLU A 22 -0.16 -44.40 -24.22
C GLU A 22 -1.06 -44.13 -23.04
N ILE A 23 -1.88 -45.08 -22.63
CA ILE A 23 -2.71 -45.01 -21.46
C ILE A 23 -2.00 -45.79 -20.34
N ILE A 24 -1.55 -45.10 -19.33
CA ILE A 24 -0.88 -45.66 -18.16
C ILE A 24 -1.91 -45.79 -17.03
N ASP A 25 -2.21 -47.02 -16.63
CA ASP A 25 -3.20 -47.34 -15.58
C ASP A 25 -2.60 -47.27 -14.15
N ASP A 26 -1.61 -46.43 -13.94
CA ASP A 26 -1.00 -46.24 -12.64
C ASP A 26 -1.75 -45.25 -11.75
N LYS A 27 -1.75 -45.54 -10.44
CA LYS A 27 -2.33 -44.67 -9.42
C LYS A 27 -1.32 -43.58 -9.03
N PHE A 28 -1.31 -42.48 -9.77
CA PHE A 28 -0.44 -41.34 -9.47
C PHE A 28 -0.91 -40.58 -8.24
N ARG A 29 0.04 -40.09 -7.46
CA ARG A 29 -0.20 -39.14 -6.37
C ARG A 29 0.33 -37.77 -6.80
N TYR A 30 -0.48 -36.76 -6.59
CA TYR A 30 -0.13 -35.36 -6.89
C TYR A 30 -0.08 -34.56 -5.58
N PRO A 31 1.04 -34.70 -4.80
CA PRO A 31 1.16 -33.97 -3.55
C PRO A 31 1.14 -32.46 -3.81
N ASN A 32 0.50 -31.73 -2.91
CA ASN A 32 0.35 -30.26 -2.99
C ASN A 32 -0.41 -29.75 -4.24
N SER A 33 -1.20 -30.60 -4.89
CA SER A 33 -2.04 -30.22 -6.03
C SER A 33 -3.50 -30.49 -5.71
N ALA A 34 -4.39 -29.55 -6.06
CA ALA A 34 -5.83 -29.74 -6.01
C ALA A 34 -6.32 -30.19 -7.39
N LEU A 35 -6.90 -31.37 -7.47
CA LEU A 35 -7.42 -31.95 -8.70
C LEU A 35 -8.94 -32.07 -8.63
N VAL A 36 -9.61 -31.70 -9.67
CA VAL A 36 -11.08 -31.85 -9.81
C VAL A 36 -11.36 -32.78 -10.98
N GLY A 37 -11.88 -33.97 -10.70
CA GLY A 37 -12.35 -34.91 -11.71
C GLY A 37 -13.84 -34.71 -11.98
N LEU A 38 -14.22 -34.62 -13.25
CA LEU A 38 -15.59 -34.39 -13.67
C LEU A 38 -16.00 -35.44 -14.69
N ARG A 39 -17.19 -36.00 -14.49
CA ARG A 39 -17.78 -36.93 -15.43
C ARG A 39 -19.14 -36.40 -15.91
N PHE A 40 -19.30 -36.33 -17.20
CA PHE A 40 -20.55 -35.88 -17.86
C PHE A 40 -21.16 -36.99 -18.67
N ASP A 41 -22.49 -37.08 -18.64
CA ASP A 41 -23.24 -37.94 -19.54
C ASP A 41 -23.55 -37.16 -20.83
N SER A 42 -23.03 -37.64 -21.97
CA SER A 42 -23.25 -37.05 -23.27
C SER A 42 -24.75 -37.07 -23.73
N ARG A 43 -25.57 -37.84 -23.04
CA ARG A 43 -27.04 -37.86 -23.30
C ARG A 43 -27.74 -36.65 -22.68
N GLN A 44 -27.17 -36.07 -21.63
CA GLN A 44 -27.72 -34.92 -20.92
C GLN A 44 -27.09 -33.60 -21.31
N PHE A 45 -25.83 -33.63 -21.75
CA PHE A 45 -25.06 -32.43 -22.07
C PHE A 45 -24.50 -32.53 -23.49
N SER A 46 -24.87 -31.59 -24.34
CA SER A 46 -24.31 -31.46 -25.71
C SER A 46 -22.91 -30.87 -25.73
N SER A 47 -22.47 -30.18 -24.64
CA SER A 47 -21.16 -29.59 -24.49
C SER A 47 -20.78 -29.59 -23.01
N ILE A 48 -19.47 -29.42 -22.74
CA ILE A 48 -18.99 -29.24 -21.36
C ILE A 48 -19.47 -27.88 -20.85
N PRO A 49 -20.33 -27.82 -19.80
CA PRO A 49 -20.83 -26.55 -19.27
C PRO A 49 -19.70 -25.73 -18.67
N ALA A 50 -19.74 -24.42 -18.89
CA ALA A 50 -18.83 -23.48 -18.25
C ALA A 50 -19.01 -23.50 -16.72
N ARG A 51 -17.90 -23.43 -15.98
CA ARG A 51 -17.89 -23.51 -14.52
C ARG A 51 -16.93 -22.54 -13.90
N LYS A 52 -17.28 -22.10 -12.71
CA LYS A 52 -16.41 -21.32 -11.83
C LYS A 52 -16.15 -22.12 -10.56
N TYR A 53 -14.92 -22.12 -10.09
CA TYR A 53 -14.51 -22.78 -8.85
C TYR A 53 -13.99 -21.74 -7.89
N LEU A 54 -14.49 -21.74 -6.67
CA LEU A 54 -13.90 -21.00 -5.58
C LEU A 54 -12.79 -21.88 -4.98
N ILE A 55 -11.55 -21.43 -5.09
CA ILE A 55 -10.40 -22.15 -4.58
C ILE A 55 -9.68 -21.32 -3.51
N ARG A 56 -9.10 -22.00 -2.52
CA ARG A 56 -8.08 -21.42 -1.67
C ARG A 56 -6.74 -21.65 -2.35
N GLY A 57 -6.03 -20.57 -2.65
CA GLY A 57 -4.78 -20.63 -3.41
C GLY A 57 -3.61 -21.20 -2.61
N ILE A 58 -2.41 -20.71 -2.92
CA ILE A 58 -1.15 -21.17 -2.32
C ILE A 58 -1.16 -20.88 -0.82
N LYS A 59 -0.58 -21.80 -0.04
CA LYS A 59 -0.30 -21.60 1.37
C LYS A 59 1.05 -20.91 1.51
N VAL A 60 1.11 -19.87 2.32
CA VAL A 60 2.32 -19.09 2.58
C VAL A 60 2.74 -19.17 4.03
N LYS A 61 4.02 -18.97 4.31
CA LYS A 61 4.53 -18.86 5.68
C LYS A 61 3.97 -17.59 6.32
N ILE A 62 3.51 -17.68 7.55
CA ILE A 62 3.04 -16.55 8.33
C ILE A 62 3.81 -16.48 9.66
N PRO A 63 3.89 -15.31 10.31
CA PRO A 63 4.55 -15.16 11.61
C PRO A 63 4.07 -16.16 12.66
N SER A 64 4.98 -16.60 13.53
CA SER A 64 4.67 -17.56 14.61
C SER A 64 3.57 -17.06 15.56
N ASN A 65 3.45 -15.74 15.75
CA ASN A 65 2.45 -15.09 16.59
C ASN A 65 1.16 -14.70 15.85
N ALA A 66 1.02 -15.11 14.57
CA ALA A 66 -0.17 -14.83 13.77
C ALA A 66 -1.22 -15.94 13.89
N THR A 67 -2.49 -15.57 13.87
CA THR A 67 -3.64 -16.49 13.78
C THR A 67 -4.49 -16.12 12.59
N VAL A 68 -4.90 -17.10 11.79
CA VAL A 68 -5.79 -16.91 10.63
C VAL A 68 -7.23 -16.97 11.07
N ASP A 69 -8.03 -15.96 10.72
CA ASP A 69 -9.48 -16.02 10.86
C ASP A 69 -10.07 -16.96 9.80
N THR A 70 -10.78 -17.98 10.27
CA THR A 70 -11.41 -18.99 9.41
C THR A 70 -12.93 -18.86 9.35
N THR A 71 -13.50 -17.85 9.99
CA THR A 71 -14.95 -17.71 10.18
C THR A 71 -15.50 -16.40 9.66
N THR A 72 -15.17 -15.29 10.32
CA THR A 72 -15.80 -13.99 10.06
C THR A 72 -15.13 -13.23 8.91
N HIS A 73 -13.80 -13.16 8.94
CA HIS A 73 -13.00 -12.50 7.92
C HIS A 73 -11.99 -13.47 7.34
N LEU A 74 -12.47 -14.39 6.52
CA LEU A 74 -11.70 -15.51 5.98
C LEU A 74 -10.33 -15.09 5.43
N GLY A 75 -9.27 -15.66 6.01
CA GLY A 75 -7.90 -15.41 5.60
C GLY A 75 -7.24 -14.20 6.24
N ARG A 76 -7.96 -13.38 7.01
CA ARG A 76 -7.42 -12.26 7.78
C ARG A 76 -6.46 -12.78 8.86
N LEU A 77 -5.37 -12.05 9.09
CA LEU A 77 -4.43 -12.33 10.17
C LEU A 77 -4.68 -11.45 11.39
N THR A 78 -4.56 -12.04 12.56
CA THR A 78 -4.49 -11.35 13.85
C THR A 78 -3.19 -11.71 14.53
N TYR A 79 -2.59 -10.76 15.23
CA TYR A 79 -1.29 -10.92 15.87
C TYR A 79 -1.39 -10.80 17.38
N SER A 80 -0.63 -11.61 18.12
CA SER A 80 -0.56 -11.57 19.57
C SER A 80 0.88 -11.39 20.05
N GLY A 81 1.08 -10.46 20.99
CA GLY A 81 2.42 -10.21 21.56
C GLY A 81 3.45 -9.70 20.56
N ILE A 82 4.70 -9.78 20.95
CA ILE A 82 5.85 -9.34 20.11
C ILE A 82 6.29 -10.55 19.24
N TRP A 83 6.51 -10.30 17.96
CA TRP A 83 7.02 -11.31 17.05
C TRP A 83 8.54 -11.45 17.18
N ASP A 84 9.01 -12.67 17.34
CA ASP A 84 10.42 -13.04 17.47
C ASP A 84 11.14 -13.21 16.11
N GLY A 85 10.44 -12.98 15.00
CA GLY A 85 10.97 -13.14 13.65
C GLY A 85 10.92 -14.58 13.12
N THR A 86 10.30 -15.52 13.84
CA THR A 86 10.10 -16.90 13.36
C THR A 86 8.78 -17.06 12.63
N PHE A 87 8.70 -18.08 11.77
CA PHE A 87 7.51 -18.39 11.00
C PHE A 87 6.91 -19.72 11.44
N GLN A 88 5.60 -19.85 11.33
CA GLN A 88 4.89 -21.11 11.47
C GLN A 88 4.67 -21.80 10.12
N ALA A 89 4.10 -23.01 10.17
CA ALA A 89 3.80 -23.79 8.97
C ALA A 89 2.92 -23.02 7.99
N ALA A 90 3.19 -23.21 6.68
CA ALA A 90 2.47 -22.54 5.63
C ALA A 90 0.95 -22.78 5.72
N THR A 91 0.18 -21.71 5.71
CA THR A 91 -1.27 -21.71 5.77
C THR A 91 -1.85 -20.80 4.70
N TRP A 92 -3.14 -20.97 4.40
CA TRP A 92 -3.80 -20.10 3.47
C TRP A 92 -4.21 -18.78 4.16
N THR A 93 -3.86 -17.67 3.54
CA THR A 93 -4.27 -16.32 3.92
C THR A 93 -4.48 -15.47 2.68
N ASN A 94 -5.25 -14.39 2.80
CA ASN A 94 -5.40 -13.35 1.80
C ASN A 94 -4.66 -12.05 2.18
N ASP A 95 -3.69 -12.17 3.08
CA ASP A 95 -2.83 -11.05 3.48
C ASP A 95 -1.89 -10.65 2.34
N PRO A 96 -1.94 -9.40 1.85
CA PRO A 96 -1.16 -9.00 0.70
C PRO A 96 0.35 -8.97 0.97
N ALA A 97 0.78 -8.67 2.21
CA ALA A 97 2.20 -8.57 2.55
C ALA A 97 2.87 -9.95 2.54
N TRP A 98 2.27 -10.96 3.20
CA TRP A 98 2.86 -12.30 3.24
C TRP A 98 2.71 -13.05 1.92
N CYS A 99 1.66 -12.76 1.14
CA CYS A 99 1.57 -13.26 -0.23
C CYS A 99 2.69 -12.69 -1.12
N LEU A 100 3.01 -11.40 -0.98
CA LEU A 100 4.12 -10.77 -1.69
C LEU A 100 5.47 -11.33 -1.21
N TYR A 101 5.65 -11.51 0.10
CA TYR A 101 6.87 -12.10 0.66
C TYR A 101 7.15 -13.48 0.09
N ASP A 102 6.13 -14.34 0.05
CA ASP A 102 6.23 -15.69 -0.50
C ASP A 102 6.57 -15.66 -2.00
N LEU A 103 5.94 -14.77 -2.78
CA LEU A 103 6.26 -14.59 -4.19
C LEU A 103 7.71 -14.13 -4.40
N LEU A 104 8.23 -13.27 -3.54
CA LEU A 104 9.60 -12.78 -3.66
C LEU A 104 10.63 -13.88 -3.40
N ILE A 105 10.43 -14.72 -2.38
CA ILE A 105 11.40 -15.75 -1.99
C ILE A 105 11.28 -17.06 -2.77
N SER A 106 10.14 -17.32 -3.38
CA SER A 106 9.90 -18.59 -4.08
C SER A 106 10.76 -18.72 -5.34
N GLU A 107 11.63 -19.72 -5.37
CA GLU A 107 12.42 -20.06 -6.58
C GLU A 107 11.59 -20.74 -7.67
N ARG A 108 10.48 -21.37 -7.29
CA ARG A 108 9.67 -22.17 -8.22
C ARG A 108 8.73 -21.34 -9.09
N TYR A 109 8.04 -20.35 -8.48
CA TYR A 109 6.99 -19.56 -9.14
C TYR A 109 7.14 -18.05 -8.88
N GLY A 110 8.15 -17.66 -8.15
CA GLY A 110 8.41 -16.28 -7.76
C GLY A 110 9.73 -15.74 -8.27
N ALA A 111 10.24 -14.73 -7.57
CA ALA A 111 11.45 -14.00 -7.95
C ALA A 111 12.76 -14.68 -7.52
N GLY A 112 12.70 -15.62 -6.56
CA GLY A 112 13.90 -16.28 -6.01
C GLY A 112 14.84 -15.32 -5.25
N VAL A 113 14.31 -14.25 -4.66
CA VAL A 113 15.10 -13.30 -3.87
C VAL A 113 15.51 -13.94 -2.57
N PRO A 114 16.81 -13.88 -2.18
CA PRO A 114 17.26 -14.40 -0.90
C PRO A 114 16.52 -13.74 0.27
N GLU A 115 16.08 -14.52 1.26
CA GLU A 115 15.40 -13.99 2.47
C GLU A 115 16.24 -12.91 3.19
N SER A 116 17.57 -13.01 3.13
CA SER A 116 18.48 -12.02 3.73
C SER A 116 18.44 -10.64 3.08
N SER A 117 17.89 -10.55 1.86
CA SER A 117 17.72 -9.30 1.13
C SER A 117 16.36 -8.64 1.37
N LEU A 118 15.54 -9.20 2.27
CA LEU A 118 14.21 -8.70 2.62
C LEU A 118 14.16 -8.36 4.11
N ASP A 119 13.64 -7.18 4.44
CA ASP A 119 13.33 -6.86 5.84
C ASP A 119 11.94 -7.40 6.21
N LYS A 120 11.92 -8.58 6.82
CA LYS A 120 10.67 -9.24 7.23
C LYS A 120 9.84 -8.43 8.23
N TYR A 121 10.45 -7.49 8.96
CA TYR A 121 9.72 -6.64 9.92
C TYR A 121 8.92 -5.55 9.21
N ASP A 122 9.40 -5.05 8.07
CA ASP A 122 8.61 -4.16 7.22
C ASP A 122 7.34 -4.87 6.72
N PHE A 123 7.48 -6.12 6.24
CA PHE A 123 6.32 -6.93 5.84
C PHE A 123 5.35 -7.15 7.01
N PHE A 124 5.87 -7.39 8.21
CA PHE A 124 5.05 -7.56 9.41
C PHE A 124 4.24 -6.29 9.73
N ALA A 125 4.89 -5.13 9.70
CA ALA A 125 4.24 -3.84 9.95
C ALA A 125 3.16 -3.52 8.88
N ILE A 126 3.46 -3.80 7.60
CA ILE A 126 2.52 -3.66 6.49
C ILE A 126 1.33 -4.60 6.68
N SER A 127 1.59 -5.87 7.03
CA SER A 127 0.55 -6.86 7.28
C SER A 127 -0.38 -6.45 8.43
N GLN A 128 0.16 -5.95 9.54
CA GLN A 128 -0.66 -5.43 10.64
C GLN A 128 -1.61 -4.32 10.18
N TYR A 129 -1.10 -3.40 9.37
CA TYR A 129 -1.92 -2.31 8.82
C TYR A 129 -2.98 -2.81 7.84
N CYS A 130 -2.65 -3.79 6.99
CA CYS A 130 -3.58 -4.40 6.04
C CYS A 130 -4.73 -5.13 6.74
N ASN A 131 -4.42 -5.86 7.83
CA ASN A 131 -5.39 -6.65 8.57
C ASN A 131 -6.20 -5.86 9.61
N ALA A 132 -5.90 -4.57 9.82
CA ALA A 132 -6.71 -3.71 10.67
C ALA A 132 -8.14 -3.62 10.10
N LEU A 133 -9.14 -3.81 10.97
CA LEU A 133 -10.55 -3.73 10.57
C LEU A 133 -10.95 -2.28 10.31
N VAL A 134 -11.65 -2.06 9.23
CA VAL A 134 -12.22 -0.78 8.80
C VAL A 134 -13.65 -0.97 8.35
N SER A 135 -14.46 0.10 8.34
CA SER A 135 -15.83 0.05 7.84
C SER A 135 -15.86 -0.36 6.37
N ASP A 136 -16.78 -1.26 6.03
CA ASP A 136 -17.10 -1.66 4.65
C ASP A 136 -18.05 -0.69 3.93
N GLY A 137 -18.61 0.30 4.67
CA GLY A 137 -19.62 1.24 4.17
C GLY A 137 -21.05 0.73 4.28
N ALA A 138 -21.28 -0.55 4.56
CA ALA A 138 -22.59 -1.19 4.71
C ALA A 138 -22.97 -1.47 6.18
N GLY A 139 -22.18 -1.00 7.13
CA GLY A 139 -22.40 -1.16 8.57
C GLY A 139 -21.61 -2.28 9.22
N ASN A 140 -20.81 -3.03 8.46
CA ASN A 140 -19.92 -4.06 8.97
C ASN A 140 -18.45 -3.58 8.93
N GLN A 141 -17.56 -4.47 9.31
CA GLN A 141 -16.12 -4.26 9.24
C GLN A 141 -15.48 -5.30 8.34
N GLU A 142 -14.39 -4.91 7.69
CA GLU A 142 -13.57 -5.79 6.86
C GLU A 142 -12.08 -5.45 7.01
N PRO A 143 -11.15 -6.36 6.63
CA PRO A 143 -9.74 -6.03 6.57
C PRO A 143 -9.50 -4.82 5.65
N ARG A 144 -8.60 -3.93 6.05
CA ARG A 144 -8.30 -2.72 5.27
C ARG A 144 -7.88 -3.04 3.83
N PHE A 145 -7.02 -4.05 3.67
CA PHE A 145 -6.59 -4.57 2.37
C PHE A 145 -6.53 -6.09 2.41
N SER A 146 -7.07 -6.71 1.39
CA SER A 146 -6.95 -8.15 1.13
C SER A 146 -6.56 -8.38 -0.32
N LEU A 147 -5.87 -9.50 -0.57
CA LEU A 147 -5.41 -9.91 -1.88
C LEU A 147 -6.03 -11.23 -2.29
N ASN A 148 -6.72 -11.24 -3.43
CA ASN A 148 -7.17 -12.44 -4.10
C ASN A 148 -6.84 -12.33 -5.59
N MET A 149 -5.73 -12.91 -6.00
CA MET A 149 -5.17 -12.71 -7.33
C MET A 149 -4.79 -14.06 -7.96
N LEU A 150 -5.03 -14.19 -9.24
CA LEU A 150 -4.56 -15.29 -10.06
C LEU A 150 -3.51 -14.75 -11.06
N ILE A 151 -2.29 -15.25 -10.97
CA ILE A 151 -1.22 -14.95 -11.92
C ILE A 151 -1.20 -16.10 -12.93
N ASN A 152 -1.74 -15.87 -14.11
CA ASN A 152 -1.89 -16.87 -15.18
C ASN A 152 -1.11 -16.55 -16.46
N SER A 153 -0.43 -15.43 -16.50
CA SER A 153 0.40 -14.99 -17.61
C SER A 153 1.86 -14.87 -17.18
N ARG A 154 2.78 -15.07 -18.12
CA ARG A 154 4.18 -14.69 -17.92
C ARG A 154 4.27 -13.18 -18.09
N ASP A 155 4.53 -12.50 -16.99
CA ASP A 155 4.83 -11.08 -16.97
C ASP A 155 6.20 -10.86 -16.34
N GLU A 156 6.78 -9.70 -16.54
CA GLU A 156 8.00 -9.33 -15.85
C GLU A 156 7.75 -9.30 -14.33
N VAL A 157 8.65 -9.91 -13.57
CA VAL A 157 8.52 -10.01 -12.11
C VAL A 157 8.30 -8.63 -11.47
N TYR A 158 8.97 -7.61 -12.00
CA TYR A 158 8.81 -6.24 -11.52
C TYR A 158 7.38 -5.72 -11.64
N ASN A 159 6.71 -5.98 -12.76
CA ASN A 159 5.32 -5.58 -12.96
C ASN A 159 4.38 -6.27 -11.97
N VAL A 160 4.61 -7.56 -11.70
CA VAL A 160 3.81 -8.32 -10.72
C VAL A 160 4.01 -7.76 -9.31
N ILE A 161 5.26 -7.46 -8.93
CA ILE A 161 5.58 -6.82 -7.64
C ILE A 161 4.85 -5.47 -7.52
N GLN A 162 4.91 -4.63 -8.56
CA GLN A 162 4.22 -3.34 -8.58
C GLN A 162 2.70 -3.48 -8.47
N GLN A 163 2.11 -4.45 -9.15
CA GLN A 163 0.67 -4.74 -9.04
C GLN A 163 0.29 -5.19 -7.63
N MET A 164 1.08 -6.05 -6.99
CA MET A 164 0.81 -6.53 -5.64
C MET A 164 1.01 -5.43 -4.59
N THR A 165 2.07 -4.63 -4.71
CA THR A 165 2.32 -3.51 -3.79
C THR A 165 1.24 -2.42 -3.90
N ALA A 166 0.73 -2.17 -5.10
CA ALA A 166 -0.36 -1.21 -5.33
C ALA A 166 -1.65 -1.55 -4.55
N ILE A 167 -1.90 -2.83 -4.24
CA ILE A 167 -3.09 -3.28 -3.49
C ILE A 167 -3.14 -2.64 -2.10
N PHE A 168 -2.01 -2.55 -1.41
CA PHE A 168 -1.91 -1.94 -0.09
C PHE A 168 -1.29 -0.53 -0.13
N ARG A 169 -1.31 0.13 -1.31
CA ARG A 169 -0.73 1.46 -1.55
C ARG A 169 0.76 1.49 -1.25
N GLY A 170 1.45 0.42 -1.60
CA GLY A 170 2.88 0.28 -1.40
C GLY A 170 3.69 0.62 -2.64
N ILE A 171 4.96 0.86 -2.41
CA ILE A 171 5.99 1.00 -3.43
C ILE A 171 7.15 0.09 -3.03
N ALA A 172 7.64 -0.71 -3.97
CA ALA A 172 8.85 -1.49 -3.79
C ALA A 172 10.00 -0.84 -4.56
N TYR A 173 11.13 -0.66 -3.91
CA TYR A 173 12.35 -0.21 -4.56
C TYR A 173 13.58 -0.91 -3.98
N TYR A 174 14.63 -1.02 -4.78
CA TYR A 174 15.88 -1.60 -4.33
C TYR A 174 16.82 -0.50 -3.82
N GLY A 175 17.23 -0.61 -2.57
CA GLY A 175 18.12 0.37 -1.94
C GLY A 175 18.97 -0.28 -0.83
N ALA A 176 20.17 0.21 -0.65
CA ALA A 176 21.11 -0.27 0.38
C ALA A 176 21.35 -1.79 0.37
N GLY A 177 21.25 -2.45 -0.81
CA GLY A 177 21.48 -3.89 -0.94
C GLY A 177 20.26 -4.77 -0.59
N THR A 178 19.12 -4.17 -0.25
CA THR A 178 17.89 -4.86 0.10
C THR A 178 16.69 -4.31 -0.66
N LEU A 179 15.64 -5.12 -0.78
CA LEU A 179 14.34 -4.66 -1.28
C LEU A 179 13.62 -3.96 -0.13
N GLN A 180 13.38 -2.69 -0.31
CA GLN A 180 12.66 -1.84 0.62
C GLN A 180 11.19 -1.77 0.21
N LEU A 181 10.30 -1.87 1.18
CA LEU A 181 8.86 -1.68 0.99
C LEU A 181 8.41 -0.46 1.77
N LEU A 182 7.62 0.35 1.10
CA LEU A 182 6.96 1.51 1.69
C LEU A 182 5.46 1.38 1.53
N GLN A 183 4.73 1.93 2.47
CA GLN A 183 3.28 1.96 2.44
C GLN A 183 2.79 3.38 2.66
N ASP A 184 1.92 3.85 1.75
CA ASP A 184 1.22 5.12 1.93
C ASP A 184 0.16 4.98 3.03
N LYS A 185 0.52 5.46 4.21
CA LYS A 185 -0.32 5.51 5.41
C LYS A 185 -0.05 6.78 6.19
N PRO A 186 -0.99 7.26 6.99
CA PRO A 186 -0.73 8.36 7.90
C PRO A 186 0.48 8.03 8.80
N SER A 187 1.47 8.91 8.78
CA SER A 187 2.66 8.82 9.63
C SER A 187 3.13 10.21 9.99
N ASP A 188 3.75 10.34 11.15
CA ASP A 188 4.36 11.59 11.57
C ASP A 188 5.59 11.91 10.69
N PRO A 189 5.88 13.21 10.46
CA PRO A 189 7.06 13.60 9.71
C PRO A 189 8.32 13.16 10.43
N GLN A 190 9.26 12.62 9.66
CA GLN A 190 10.52 12.07 10.16
C GLN A 190 11.68 13.05 10.01
N TYR A 191 11.51 14.08 9.18
CA TYR A 191 12.54 15.08 8.92
C TYR A 191 11.91 16.45 8.68
N LEU A 192 12.59 17.51 9.12
CA LEU A 192 12.17 18.89 8.95
C LEU A 192 13.15 19.61 8.00
N LEU A 193 12.61 20.15 6.92
CA LEU A 193 13.35 20.98 5.97
C LEU A 193 13.01 22.45 6.16
N SER A 194 14.03 23.26 6.23
CA SER A 194 13.93 24.71 6.34
C SER A 194 15.03 25.36 5.48
N PRO A 195 15.00 26.68 5.25
CA PRO A 195 16.06 27.36 4.49
C PRO A 195 17.48 27.16 5.08
N SER A 196 17.61 26.74 6.35
CA SER A 196 18.90 26.53 7.00
C SER A 196 19.58 25.21 6.63
N ASN A 197 18.81 24.18 6.22
CA ASN A 197 19.34 22.87 5.84
C ASN A 197 19.08 22.48 4.38
N VAL A 198 18.61 23.44 3.59
CA VAL A 198 18.43 23.33 2.14
C VAL A 198 19.50 24.21 1.45
N VAL A 199 20.08 23.72 0.37
CA VAL A 199 21.10 24.44 -0.39
C VAL A 199 20.50 25.76 -0.90
N ASP A 200 21.22 26.86 -0.64
CA ASP A 200 20.80 28.24 -0.94
C ASP A 200 19.44 28.64 -0.32
N GLY A 201 18.85 27.81 0.54
CA GLY A 201 17.55 28.04 1.15
C GLY A 201 16.39 28.08 0.14
N ILE A 202 16.57 27.50 -1.05
CA ILE A 202 15.62 27.63 -2.17
C ILE A 202 14.73 26.40 -2.28
N PHE A 203 13.41 26.63 -2.22
CA PHE A 203 12.38 25.65 -2.54
C PHE A 203 11.70 26.05 -3.86
N GLN A 204 11.59 25.10 -4.78
CA GLN A 204 10.89 25.29 -6.05
C GLN A 204 9.56 24.57 -6.04
N TYR A 205 8.49 25.28 -6.31
CA TYR A 205 7.13 24.74 -6.29
C TYR A 205 6.59 24.60 -7.70
N GLN A 206 6.04 23.42 -7.99
CA GLN A 206 5.35 23.13 -9.24
C GLN A 206 3.93 22.64 -8.94
N GLY A 207 2.92 23.39 -9.35
CA GLY A 207 1.52 23.01 -9.21
C GLY A 207 1.10 21.97 -10.24
N THR A 208 0.15 21.11 -9.88
CA THR A 208 -0.48 20.18 -10.80
C THR A 208 -1.58 20.86 -11.61
N SER A 209 -1.77 20.42 -12.86
CA SER A 209 -2.86 20.91 -13.71
C SER A 209 -4.23 20.55 -13.15
N GLN A 210 -5.20 21.44 -13.23
CA GLN A 210 -6.59 21.17 -12.86
C GLN A 210 -7.20 20.01 -13.66
N LYS A 211 -6.77 19.80 -14.90
CA LYS A 211 -7.22 18.68 -15.75
C LYS A 211 -6.80 17.31 -15.23
N ALA A 212 -5.79 17.23 -14.37
CA ALA A 212 -5.33 16.01 -13.74
C ALA A 212 -6.16 15.62 -12.50
N ARG A 213 -7.12 16.47 -12.09
CA ARG A 213 -7.95 16.22 -10.90
C ARG A 213 -9.29 15.66 -11.32
N HIS A 214 -9.49 14.38 -11.02
CA HIS A 214 -10.76 13.72 -11.28
C HIS A 214 -11.73 13.96 -10.12
N THR A 215 -13.02 14.00 -10.44
CA THR A 215 -14.09 14.23 -9.46
C THR A 215 -14.93 12.98 -9.23
N VAL A 216 -14.81 12.01 -10.14
CA VAL A 216 -15.52 10.73 -10.10
C VAL A 216 -14.55 9.60 -10.41
N ALA A 217 -14.55 8.56 -9.60
CA ALA A 217 -13.81 7.33 -9.84
C ALA A 217 -14.78 6.17 -10.10
N VAL A 218 -14.56 5.42 -11.17
CA VAL A 218 -15.26 4.16 -11.45
C VAL A 218 -14.27 3.04 -11.29
N VAL A 219 -14.47 2.25 -10.23
CA VAL A 219 -13.54 1.19 -9.83
C VAL A 219 -14.11 -0.15 -10.24
N ALA A 220 -13.44 -0.81 -11.19
CA ALA A 220 -13.75 -2.18 -11.58
C ALA A 220 -13.10 -3.16 -10.61
N TRP A 221 -13.89 -4.02 -9.98
CA TRP A 221 -13.44 -5.02 -9.01
C TRP A 221 -14.14 -6.36 -9.27
N GLN A 222 -13.62 -7.45 -8.69
CA GLN A 222 -14.21 -8.78 -8.84
C GLN A 222 -15.07 -9.09 -7.62
N SER A 223 -16.35 -9.37 -7.84
CA SER A 223 -17.27 -9.64 -6.75
C SER A 223 -17.16 -11.09 -6.27
N TYR A 224 -17.09 -11.27 -4.95
CA TYR A 224 -17.13 -12.59 -4.32
C TYR A 224 -18.49 -13.26 -4.53
N ASP A 225 -19.57 -12.50 -4.45
CA ASP A 225 -20.95 -13.01 -4.52
C ASP A 225 -21.29 -13.56 -5.90
N THR A 226 -20.79 -12.92 -6.95
CA THR A 226 -20.93 -13.37 -8.35
C THR A 226 -19.82 -14.32 -8.80
N ARG A 227 -18.97 -14.77 -7.84
CA ARG A 227 -17.85 -15.69 -8.09
C ARG A 227 -16.85 -15.19 -9.12
N GLY A 228 -16.45 -13.92 -8.95
CA GLY A 228 -15.38 -13.31 -9.71
C GLY A 228 -15.82 -12.59 -10.99
N ASP A 229 -17.11 -12.32 -11.18
CA ASP A 229 -17.54 -11.40 -12.22
C ASP A 229 -17.10 -9.97 -11.86
N VAL A 230 -16.84 -9.18 -12.91
CA VAL A 230 -16.43 -7.78 -12.73
C VAL A 230 -17.65 -6.94 -12.45
N GLU A 231 -17.61 -6.24 -11.33
CA GLU A 231 -18.57 -5.21 -10.93
C GLU A 231 -17.88 -3.84 -10.89
N TYR A 232 -18.67 -2.79 -10.84
CA TYR A 232 -18.17 -1.42 -10.86
C TYR A 232 -18.70 -0.69 -9.63
N GLU A 233 -17.76 -0.13 -8.87
CA GLU A 233 -18.04 0.78 -7.75
C GLU A 233 -17.87 2.21 -8.22
N TYR A 234 -18.91 3.03 -7.97
CA TYR A 234 -18.94 4.44 -8.33
C TYR A 234 -18.68 5.30 -7.09
N VAL A 235 -17.63 6.10 -7.15
CA VAL A 235 -17.24 6.98 -6.05
C VAL A 235 -17.15 8.40 -6.59
N GLU A 236 -17.79 9.34 -5.90
CA GLU A 236 -17.77 10.75 -6.29
C GLU A 236 -17.38 11.65 -5.11
N ASP A 237 -16.75 12.75 -5.45
CA ASP A 237 -16.51 13.87 -4.56
C ASP A 237 -17.51 14.97 -4.91
N HIS A 238 -18.58 15.10 -4.11
CA HIS A 238 -19.68 16.00 -4.35
C HIS A 238 -19.22 17.47 -4.44
N ASP A 239 -18.29 17.90 -3.59
CA ASP A 239 -17.78 19.28 -3.58
C ASP A 239 -16.94 19.56 -4.83
N ALA A 240 -16.12 18.61 -5.24
CA ALA A 240 -15.32 18.71 -6.45
C ALA A 240 -16.21 18.67 -7.71
N VAL A 241 -17.24 17.83 -7.74
CA VAL A 241 -18.24 17.76 -8.83
C VAL A 241 -18.97 19.10 -8.97
N ALA A 242 -19.43 19.68 -7.84
CA ALA A 242 -20.09 20.97 -7.85
C ALA A 242 -19.21 22.11 -8.38
N LYS A 243 -17.90 22.04 -8.11
CA LYS A 243 -16.93 23.07 -8.49
C LYS A 243 -16.34 22.91 -9.89
N TYR A 244 -16.06 21.68 -10.32
CA TYR A 244 -15.31 21.39 -11.54
C TYR A 244 -16.10 20.58 -12.58
N GLY A 245 -17.32 20.15 -12.25
CA GLY A 245 -18.09 19.23 -13.07
C GLY A 245 -17.60 17.78 -12.94
N ILE A 246 -18.15 16.91 -13.78
CA ILE A 246 -17.85 15.47 -13.78
C ILE A 246 -16.59 15.20 -14.62
N ILE A 247 -15.51 14.84 -13.96
CA ILE A 247 -14.25 14.40 -14.59
C ILE A 247 -14.01 12.95 -14.11
N LYS A 248 -14.24 11.99 -15.00
CA LYS A 248 -14.25 10.55 -14.68
C LYS A 248 -12.85 9.93 -14.78
N LYS A 249 -12.51 9.07 -13.81
CA LYS A 249 -11.34 8.19 -13.83
C LYS A 249 -11.77 6.73 -13.72
N ASP A 250 -11.33 5.90 -14.66
CA ASP A 250 -11.52 4.45 -14.61
C ASP A 250 -10.33 3.78 -13.92
N ILE A 251 -10.61 2.96 -12.90
CA ILE A 251 -9.61 2.27 -12.07
C ILE A 251 -9.90 0.78 -12.10
N LYS A 252 -8.86 -0.04 -12.28
CA LYS A 252 -8.95 -1.50 -12.10
C LYS A 252 -8.37 -1.87 -10.76
N ALA A 253 -9.21 -2.34 -9.83
CA ALA A 253 -8.80 -2.81 -8.51
C ALA A 253 -8.34 -4.28 -8.60
N ILE A 254 -7.08 -4.49 -8.98
CA ILE A 254 -6.49 -5.82 -9.12
C ILE A 254 -6.48 -6.52 -7.76
N GLY A 255 -6.90 -7.79 -7.73
CA GLY A 255 -6.93 -8.60 -6.51
C GLY A 255 -7.95 -8.17 -5.45
N CYS A 256 -8.81 -7.21 -5.76
CA CYS A 256 -9.89 -6.74 -4.88
C CYS A 256 -11.16 -7.55 -5.09
N TYR A 257 -11.69 -8.11 -3.99
CA TYR A 257 -12.92 -8.92 -3.97
C TYR A 257 -13.97 -8.37 -3.01
N SER A 258 -13.79 -7.14 -2.54
CA SER A 258 -14.72 -6.45 -1.65
C SER A 258 -15.13 -5.11 -2.24
N GLN A 259 -16.43 -4.80 -2.22
CA GLN A 259 -16.97 -3.51 -2.61
C GLN A 259 -16.42 -2.39 -1.73
N GLY A 260 -16.34 -2.60 -0.41
CA GLY A 260 -15.81 -1.62 0.52
C GLY A 260 -14.34 -1.28 0.23
N GLN A 261 -13.51 -2.28 -0.09
CA GLN A 261 -12.13 -2.04 -0.51
C GLN A 261 -12.07 -1.27 -1.84
N ALA A 262 -12.92 -1.61 -2.82
CA ALA A 262 -13.01 -0.88 -4.09
C ALA A 262 -13.41 0.58 -3.88
N HIS A 263 -14.41 0.82 -3.02
CA HIS A 263 -14.84 2.18 -2.63
C HIS A 263 -13.69 2.98 -2.03
N ARG A 264 -12.94 2.39 -1.08
CA ARG A 264 -11.78 3.05 -0.45
C ARG A 264 -10.64 3.34 -1.45
N ILE A 265 -10.44 2.50 -2.47
CA ILE A 265 -9.47 2.77 -3.54
C ILE A 265 -9.91 4.00 -4.34
N GLY A 266 -11.18 4.07 -4.75
CA GLY A 266 -11.73 5.22 -5.47
C GLY A 266 -11.63 6.51 -4.65
N LYS A 267 -12.08 6.47 -3.41
CA LYS A 267 -12.04 7.62 -2.50
C LYS A 267 -10.60 8.12 -2.24
N TRP A 268 -9.67 7.21 -2.00
CA TRP A 268 -8.25 7.57 -1.82
C TRP A 268 -7.68 8.23 -3.07
N THR A 269 -7.99 7.70 -4.25
CA THR A 269 -7.51 8.29 -5.52
C THR A 269 -8.02 9.73 -5.68
N LEU A 270 -9.33 9.96 -5.48
CA LEU A 270 -9.91 11.31 -5.60
C LEU A 270 -9.32 12.27 -4.58
N LEU A 271 -9.23 11.85 -3.29
CA LEU A 271 -8.65 12.68 -2.24
C LEU A 271 -7.17 13.01 -2.48
N SER A 272 -6.39 12.05 -2.97
CA SER A 272 -4.98 12.27 -3.31
C SER A 272 -4.85 13.30 -4.41
N GLU A 273 -5.63 13.21 -5.49
CA GLU A 273 -5.58 14.16 -6.61
C GLU A 273 -6.09 15.56 -6.23
N GLN A 274 -7.04 15.66 -5.30
CA GLN A 274 -7.55 16.95 -4.83
C GLN A 274 -6.61 17.63 -3.84
N ASN A 275 -5.94 16.88 -2.99
CA ASN A 275 -5.13 17.41 -1.89
C ASN A 275 -3.64 17.54 -2.27
N LEU A 276 -3.10 16.59 -3.04
CA LEU A 276 -1.69 16.62 -3.47
C LEU A 276 -1.54 17.46 -4.76
N THR A 277 -1.62 18.77 -4.59
CA THR A 277 -1.70 19.71 -5.71
C THR A 277 -0.38 20.33 -6.11
N GLU A 278 0.67 20.09 -5.33
CA GLU A 278 1.99 20.70 -5.54
C GLU A 278 3.10 19.66 -5.36
N THR A 279 4.15 19.86 -6.15
CA THR A 279 5.44 19.18 -5.99
C THR A 279 6.47 20.20 -5.57
N ILE A 280 7.29 19.85 -4.57
CA ILE A 280 8.36 20.72 -4.06
C ILE A 280 9.69 20.09 -4.46
N GLN A 281 10.55 20.88 -5.08
CA GLN A 281 11.91 20.52 -5.43
C GLN A 281 12.90 21.33 -4.59
N PHE A 282 13.90 20.66 -4.02
CA PHE A 282 14.98 21.28 -3.23
C PHE A 282 16.24 20.42 -3.29
N SER A 283 17.37 20.99 -2.94
CA SER A 283 18.64 20.29 -2.80
C SER A 283 19.10 20.34 -1.36
N VAL A 284 19.61 19.24 -0.85
CA VAL A 284 20.14 19.15 0.52
C VAL A 284 21.62 18.73 0.51
N ALA A 285 22.33 19.04 1.57
CA ALA A 285 23.68 18.53 1.77
C ALA A 285 23.67 16.99 1.91
N ILE A 286 24.82 16.37 1.66
CA ILE A 286 24.93 14.91 1.60
C ILE A 286 24.58 14.24 2.93
N GLU A 287 24.86 14.92 4.05
CA GLU A 287 24.55 14.47 5.41
C GLU A 287 23.04 14.30 5.60
N SER A 288 22.23 15.26 5.13
CA SER A 288 20.76 15.18 5.16
C SER A 288 20.24 14.16 4.13
N GLY A 289 20.91 14.07 2.97
CA GLY A 289 20.55 13.15 1.90
C GLY A 289 20.70 11.67 2.27
N ILE A 290 21.61 11.32 3.18
CA ILE A 290 21.79 9.94 3.67
C ILE A 290 20.61 9.51 4.55
N ILE A 291 20.02 10.45 5.29
CA ILE A 291 18.88 10.18 6.18
C ILE A 291 17.58 10.03 5.39
N LEU A 292 17.42 10.87 4.35
CA LEU A 292 16.20 10.91 3.54
C LEU A 292 16.06 9.66 2.67
N ARG A 293 14.92 8.99 2.76
CA ARG A 293 14.59 7.82 1.94
C ARG A 293 13.28 8.07 1.18
N PRO A 294 13.13 7.49 -0.01
CA PRO A 294 11.86 7.53 -0.73
C PRO A 294 10.71 7.08 0.18
N GLY A 295 9.59 7.80 0.18
CA GLY A 295 8.40 7.49 0.98
C GLY A 295 8.40 7.98 2.42
N MET A 296 9.46 8.61 2.89
CA MET A 296 9.44 9.30 4.18
C MET A 296 8.53 10.53 4.12
N VAL A 297 7.78 10.75 5.18
CA VAL A 297 7.03 12.00 5.37
C VAL A 297 7.99 13.03 5.95
N ILE A 298 8.03 14.20 5.32
CA ILE A 298 8.90 15.32 5.70
C ILE A 298 8.07 16.58 5.88
N ASP A 299 8.44 17.41 6.84
CA ASP A 299 7.92 18.76 6.98
C ASP A 299 8.77 19.76 6.20
N VAL A 300 8.11 20.72 5.58
CA VAL A 300 8.78 21.84 4.87
C VAL A 300 8.37 23.15 5.50
N ALA A 301 9.30 23.79 6.17
CA ALA A 301 9.10 25.09 6.80
C ALA A 301 9.67 26.21 5.88
N ASP A 302 8.97 26.54 4.80
CA ASP A 302 9.34 27.64 3.90
C ASP A 302 8.61 28.93 4.30
N PRO A 303 9.31 29.96 4.83
CA PRO A 303 8.72 31.23 5.22
C PRO A 303 8.15 32.01 4.03
N VAL A 304 8.69 31.83 2.81
CA VAL A 304 8.20 32.53 1.62
C VAL A 304 6.82 32.03 1.24
N LYS A 305 6.63 30.70 1.24
CA LYS A 305 5.33 30.08 0.93
C LYS A 305 4.29 30.32 2.02
N ALA A 306 4.72 30.26 3.28
CA ALA A 306 3.83 30.47 4.45
C ALA A 306 3.43 31.95 4.66
N GLY A 307 4.12 32.88 3.98
CA GLY A 307 3.90 34.32 4.17
C GLY A 307 4.32 34.85 5.55
N ALA A 308 4.82 33.97 6.40
CA ALA A 308 5.36 34.31 7.73
C ALA A 308 6.39 33.26 8.15
N ARG A 309 7.47 33.71 8.79
CA ARG A 309 8.44 32.80 9.39
C ARG A 309 7.80 32.11 10.60
N ARG A 310 7.52 30.83 10.48
CA ARG A 310 7.01 29.97 11.57
C ARG A 310 8.04 28.93 12.00
N SER A 311 9.29 29.16 11.72
CA SER A 311 10.41 28.33 12.15
C SER A 311 11.45 29.19 12.88
N GLY A 312 12.18 28.61 13.82
CA GLY A 312 13.19 29.30 14.60
C GLY A 312 14.11 28.31 15.28
N ARG A 313 14.97 28.82 16.15
CA ARG A 313 15.84 28.02 16.99
C ARG A 313 15.24 27.86 18.37
N VAL A 314 15.56 26.76 19.01
CA VAL A 314 15.25 26.53 20.41
C VAL A 314 16.24 27.32 21.26
N LYS A 315 15.75 28.30 22.04
CA LYS A 315 16.56 29.07 22.99
C LYS A 315 16.76 28.27 24.28
N SER A 316 15.69 27.65 24.76
CA SER A 316 15.68 26.72 25.89
C SER A 316 14.49 25.78 25.77
N ALA A 317 14.58 24.60 26.34
CA ALA A 317 13.48 23.66 26.32
C ALA A 317 13.47 22.77 27.57
N THR A 318 12.26 22.32 27.89
CA THR A 318 11.99 21.16 28.74
C THR A 318 11.35 20.08 27.84
N THR A 319 10.97 18.97 28.41
CA THR A 319 10.23 17.94 27.66
C THR A 319 8.79 18.37 27.27
N THR A 320 8.23 19.40 27.91
CA THR A 320 6.84 19.84 27.71
C THR A 320 6.70 21.29 27.26
N GLN A 321 7.76 22.07 27.26
CA GLN A 321 7.76 23.48 26.88
C GLN A 321 9.02 23.84 26.10
N ILE A 322 8.88 24.65 25.08
CA ILE A 322 9.99 25.17 24.27
C ILE A 322 9.92 26.68 24.24
N THR A 323 11.08 27.33 24.50
CA THR A 323 11.25 28.76 24.27
C THR A 323 11.96 28.95 22.93
N THR A 324 11.35 29.71 22.01
CA THR A 324 11.90 30.00 20.68
C THR A 324 12.78 31.26 20.73
N ASP A 325 13.66 31.38 19.75
CA ASP A 325 14.54 32.55 19.54
C ASP A 325 13.77 33.80 19.10
N SER A 326 12.56 33.62 18.55
CA SER A 326 11.72 34.70 18.02
C SER A 326 10.25 34.35 18.12
N SER A 327 9.44 35.36 18.43
CA SER A 327 7.97 35.30 18.39
C SER A 327 7.38 35.63 17.02
N ASN A 328 8.18 36.00 16.03
CA ASN A 328 7.70 36.39 14.70
C ASN A 328 6.89 35.29 14.03
N GLY A 329 5.69 35.64 13.56
CA GLY A 329 4.78 34.70 12.90
C GLY A 329 4.00 33.79 13.86
N LEU A 330 4.23 33.90 15.18
CA LEU A 330 3.45 33.22 16.18
C LEU A 330 2.33 34.12 16.67
N THR A 331 1.19 33.56 16.98
CA THR A 331 0.04 34.25 17.55
C THR A 331 -0.52 33.45 18.71
N THR A 332 -0.98 34.14 19.77
CA THR A 332 -1.64 33.50 20.93
C THR A 332 -3.01 32.92 20.61
N SER A 333 -3.59 33.36 19.47
CA SER A 333 -4.95 32.99 19.02
C SER A 333 -4.96 31.87 17.99
N LEU A 334 -4.09 30.87 18.11
CA LEU A 334 -4.22 29.66 17.29
C LEU A 334 -5.53 28.96 17.67
N ALA A 335 -6.50 29.02 16.75
CA ALA A 335 -7.81 28.44 16.97
C ALA A 335 -7.68 26.91 17.13
N ALA A 336 -8.44 26.35 18.07
CA ALA A 336 -8.55 24.92 18.29
C ALA A 336 -8.90 24.13 17.00
N ALA A 337 -9.60 24.79 16.06
CA ALA A 337 -9.96 24.21 14.75
C ALA A 337 -8.77 23.90 13.84
N ASN A 338 -7.59 24.47 14.10
CA ASN A 338 -6.42 24.32 13.22
C ASN A 338 -5.44 23.25 13.69
N ASN A 339 -5.69 22.57 14.82
CA ASN A 339 -4.81 21.55 15.42
C ASN A 339 -3.32 21.92 15.26
N PRO A 340 -2.85 23.03 15.87
CA PRO A 340 -1.49 23.46 15.68
C PRO A 340 -0.51 22.42 16.22
N LYS A 341 0.51 22.13 15.45
CA LYS A 341 1.55 21.15 15.80
C LYS A 341 2.91 21.83 15.83
N LEU A 342 3.73 21.41 16.76
CA LEU A 342 5.12 21.82 16.89
C LEU A 342 6.01 20.66 16.51
N SER A 343 6.79 20.83 15.43
CA SER A 343 7.82 19.89 15.00
C SER A 343 9.18 20.35 15.46
N VAL A 344 9.91 19.50 16.15
CA VAL A 344 11.25 19.83 16.70
C VAL A 344 12.23 18.75 16.31
N MET A 345 13.41 19.16 15.85
CA MET A 345 14.53 18.26 15.64
C MET A 345 15.26 18.05 16.97
N LEU A 346 15.37 16.81 17.41
CA LEU A 346 16.06 16.41 18.62
C LEU A 346 17.57 16.32 18.43
N SER A 347 18.32 16.17 19.51
CA SER A 347 19.79 15.98 19.47
C SER A 347 20.22 14.73 18.70
N THR A 348 19.34 13.74 18.61
CA THR A 348 19.51 12.51 17.83
C THR A 348 19.36 12.69 16.31
N GLY A 349 18.95 13.90 15.85
CA GLY A 349 18.60 14.18 14.46
C GLY A 349 17.20 13.71 14.04
N LEU A 350 16.44 13.11 14.93
CA LEU A 350 15.04 12.73 14.69
C LEU A 350 14.13 13.93 14.92
N VAL A 351 13.05 14.01 14.16
CA VAL A 351 12.00 15.01 14.33
C VAL A 351 10.84 14.40 15.10
N GLU A 352 10.47 15.04 16.21
CA GLU A 352 9.23 14.76 16.91
C GLU A 352 8.21 15.86 16.70
N GLN A 353 6.96 15.48 16.47
CA GLN A 353 5.84 16.39 16.33
C GLN A 353 4.89 16.21 17.51
N LYS A 354 4.52 17.33 18.14
CA LYS A 354 3.58 17.35 19.26
C LYS A 354 2.46 18.35 19.00
N ASP A 355 1.28 18.04 19.50
CA ASP A 355 0.14 18.96 19.46
C ASP A 355 0.36 20.12 20.45
N VAL A 356 0.02 21.34 19.99
CA VAL A 356 0.04 22.54 20.85
C VAL A 356 -1.38 22.80 21.34
N PRO A 357 -1.61 22.79 22.66
CA PRO A 357 -2.94 23.04 23.20
C PRO A 357 -3.41 24.49 22.95
N VAL A 358 -4.70 24.71 23.02
CA VAL A 358 -5.27 26.06 22.92
C VAL A 358 -4.72 26.92 24.06
N GLY A 359 -4.17 28.08 23.72
CA GLY A 359 -3.49 28.95 24.69
C GLY A 359 -2.07 28.52 25.05
N GLY A 360 -1.54 27.47 24.42
CA GLY A 360 -0.17 26.97 24.63
C GLY A 360 0.94 27.81 23.99
N ILE A 361 0.63 29.00 23.47
CA ILE A 361 1.63 29.93 22.97
C ILE A 361 1.58 31.21 23.76
N THR A 362 2.69 31.55 24.42
CA THR A 362 2.87 32.80 25.18
C THR A 362 3.96 33.63 24.53
N LEU A 363 3.63 34.83 24.08
CA LEU A 363 4.59 35.79 23.53
C LEU A 363 5.24 36.53 24.68
N LEU A 364 6.57 36.55 24.74
CA LEU A 364 7.34 37.23 25.78
C LEU A 364 7.75 38.63 25.36
N ALA A 365 7.97 39.52 26.33
CA ALA A 365 8.31 40.90 26.09
C ALA A 365 9.71 41.09 25.45
N ASP A 366 10.57 40.08 25.53
CA ASP A 366 11.91 40.05 24.92
C ASP A 366 11.88 39.65 23.42
N GLY A 367 10.69 39.47 22.84
CA GLY A 367 10.53 39.07 21.44
C GLY A 367 10.69 37.56 21.22
N THR A 368 10.77 36.76 22.27
CA THR A 368 10.74 35.29 22.20
C THR A 368 9.32 34.77 22.48
N ALA A 369 9.08 33.48 22.31
CA ALA A 369 7.81 32.85 22.62
C ALA A 369 8.02 31.53 23.37
N GLU A 370 7.17 31.25 24.31
CA GLU A 370 7.03 29.94 24.95
C GLU A 370 5.89 29.16 24.31
N ILE A 371 6.17 27.89 24.01
CA ILE A 371 5.22 26.98 23.38
C ILE A 371 5.11 25.74 24.25
N ASP A 372 3.93 25.54 24.83
CA ASP A 372 3.59 24.35 25.57
C ASP A 372 3.11 23.24 24.61
N VAL A 373 3.45 22.00 24.90
CA VAL A 373 2.99 20.84 24.12
C VAL A 373 2.07 19.95 24.96
N ALA A 374 1.09 19.33 24.29
CA ALA A 374 0.09 18.49 24.94
C ALA A 374 0.66 17.17 25.50
N SER A 375 1.78 16.72 24.96
CA SER A 375 2.49 15.53 25.43
C SER A 375 4.00 15.75 25.40
N ALA A 376 4.72 15.15 26.33
CA ALA A 376 6.16 15.32 26.44
C ALA A 376 6.91 14.81 25.20
N PHE A 377 8.01 15.49 24.86
CA PHE A 377 9.03 14.96 23.94
C PHE A 377 9.78 13.80 24.60
N SER A 378 10.36 12.92 23.80
CA SER A 378 11.16 11.78 24.28
C SER A 378 12.42 12.25 25.05
N GLU A 379 12.95 13.42 24.68
CA GLU A 379 14.04 14.12 25.37
C GLU A 379 13.81 15.63 25.32
N ALA A 380 14.46 16.38 26.19
CA ALA A 380 14.42 17.84 26.11
C ALA A 380 15.21 18.29 24.87
N PRO A 381 14.58 19.02 23.92
CA PRO A 381 15.28 19.51 22.75
C PRO A 381 16.46 20.40 23.13
N ALA A 382 17.59 20.22 22.44
CA ALA A 382 18.78 21.01 22.69
C ALA A 382 18.60 22.45 22.22
N ALA A 383 19.16 23.41 22.96
CA ALA A 383 19.29 24.79 22.50
C ALA A 383 20.28 24.83 21.32
N GLY A 384 19.90 25.51 20.22
CA GLY A 384 20.69 25.56 18.99
C GLY A 384 20.89 26.96 18.43
#